data_07eda2ff296679bd2a2b16f9190a3b43
#
_entry.id   07eda2ff296679bd2a2b16f9190a3b43
#
_cell.length_a   1.000
_cell.length_b   1.000
_cell.length_c   1.000
_cell.angle_alpha   90.00
_cell.angle_beta   90.00
_cell.angle_gamma   90.00
#
_symmetry.space_group_name_H-M   'P 1'
#
loop_
_entity.id
_entity.type
_entity.pdbx_description
1 polymer ?
#
loop_
_entity_poly.entity_id
_entity_poly.type
_entity_poly.pdbx_seq_one_letter_code
_entity_poly.pdbx_strand_id
1 'polypeptide(L)'
;KKTENLAERIYLQLKQDIFDFRLMPGDRFSENEIAERMGVSRTPVREALFRLQREAYVDVLYRSGWQVKPFDFKYFEELYDVRTILECAAVRKLCEHDGELSKLDDLVSQWCVPREQRLDDGPVVSGMDERFHEKLVEAAGNSEMARIHHDLTERLRIIRRLDFTKPPRVDATYNEHQAVLEAILHRRVEQAQILLRAHIEESRNEVRKITVHMLHEASARSCLLYTSPSPRDIGE
;
A
#
# COMPACT_ATOMS: atom_id res chain seq x y z
N LYS A 1 -26.50 -17.83 6.48
CA LYS A 1 -25.27 -17.80 5.64
C LYS A 1 -25.54 -16.78 4.55
N LYS A 2 -24.93 -15.58 4.63
CA LYS A 2 -24.89 -14.64 3.51
C LYS A 2 -24.17 -15.36 2.36
N THR A 3 -24.88 -15.62 1.27
CA THR A 3 -24.26 -16.01 0.00
C THR A 3 -23.32 -14.86 -0.37
N GLU A 4 -22.02 -15.08 -0.27
CA GLU A 4 -21.03 -14.14 -0.77
C GLU A 4 -21.36 -13.83 -2.23
N ASN A 5 -21.58 -12.56 -2.54
CA ASN A 5 -21.89 -12.15 -3.89
C ASN A 5 -20.69 -12.48 -4.79
N LEU A 6 -20.90 -13.20 -5.88
CA LEU A 6 -19.85 -13.60 -6.81
C LEU A 6 -19.03 -12.39 -7.29
N ALA A 7 -19.66 -11.25 -7.53
CA ALA A 7 -18.98 -10.00 -7.88
C ALA A 7 -18.04 -9.52 -6.76
N GLU A 8 -18.40 -9.69 -5.47
CA GLU A 8 -17.54 -9.40 -4.33
C GLU A 8 -16.28 -10.27 -4.32
N ARG A 9 -16.43 -11.58 -4.53
CA ARG A 9 -15.27 -12.48 -4.61
C ARG A 9 -14.34 -12.14 -5.76
N ILE A 10 -14.89 -11.82 -6.93
CA ILE A 10 -14.11 -11.40 -8.11
C ILE A 10 -13.38 -10.08 -7.80
N TYR A 11 -14.06 -9.11 -7.21
CA TYR A 11 -13.47 -7.84 -6.80
C TYR A 11 -12.27 -8.05 -5.86
N LEU A 12 -12.46 -8.84 -4.79
CA LEU A 12 -11.40 -9.12 -3.83
C LEU A 12 -10.22 -9.84 -4.48
N GLN A 13 -10.48 -10.81 -5.37
CA GLN A 13 -9.43 -11.52 -6.09
C GLN A 13 -8.65 -10.60 -7.03
N LEU A 14 -9.33 -9.78 -7.82
CA LEU A 14 -8.66 -8.83 -8.73
C LEU A 14 -7.88 -7.77 -7.95
N LYS A 15 -8.43 -7.27 -6.85
CA LYS A 15 -7.74 -6.34 -5.96
C LYS A 15 -6.47 -6.96 -5.40
N GLN A 16 -6.53 -8.23 -4.98
CA GLN A 16 -5.36 -8.97 -4.51
C GLN A 16 -4.36 -9.22 -5.65
N ASP A 17 -4.82 -9.53 -6.87
CA ASP A 17 -3.96 -9.72 -8.04
C ASP A 17 -3.18 -8.43 -8.39
N ILE A 18 -3.81 -7.26 -8.23
CA ILE A 18 -3.14 -5.96 -8.40
C ILE A 18 -2.12 -5.73 -7.28
N PHE A 19 -2.49 -6.01 -6.03
CA PHE A 19 -1.61 -5.82 -4.87
C PHE A 19 -0.41 -6.76 -4.86
N ASP A 20 -0.56 -7.98 -5.39
CA ASP A 20 0.52 -8.95 -5.51
C ASP A 20 1.28 -8.81 -6.82
N PHE A 21 0.99 -7.78 -7.61
CA PHE A 21 1.60 -7.52 -8.92
C PHE A 21 1.47 -8.68 -9.92
N ARG A 22 0.43 -9.52 -9.77
CA ARG A 22 0.00 -10.48 -10.80
C ARG A 22 -0.69 -9.79 -11.97
N LEU A 23 -1.37 -8.68 -11.69
CA LEU A 23 -1.79 -7.67 -12.66
C LEU A 23 -0.93 -6.43 -12.43
N MET A 24 -0.03 -6.16 -13.36
CA MET A 24 0.94 -5.07 -13.25
C MET A 24 0.31 -3.73 -13.59
N PRO A 25 0.77 -2.62 -12.99
CA PRO A 25 0.43 -1.28 -13.42
C PRO A 25 0.69 -1.10 -14.91
N GLY A 26 -0.34 -0.67 -15.65
CA GLY A 26 -0.29 -0.55 -17.10
C GLY A 26 -0.78 -1.77 -17.88
N ASP A 27 -0.95 -2.94 -17.25
CA ASP A 27 -1.50 -4.12 -17.90
C ASP A 27 -2.90 -3.85 -18.42
N ARG A 28 -3.16 -4.36 -19.65
CA ARG A 28 -4.46 -4.26 -20.31
C ARG A 28 -5.11 -5.62 -20.38
N PHE A 29 -6.42 -5.66 -20.18
CA PHE A 29 -7.20 -6.88 -20.21
C PHE A 29 -8.66 -6.59 -20.58
N SER A 30 -9.38 -7.62 -21.01
CA SER A 30 -10.80 -7.58 -21.30
C SER A 30 -11.63 -8.27 -20.22
N GLU A 31 -12.93 -7.96 -20.16
CA GLU A 31 -13.88 -8.68 -19.32
C GLU A 31 -13.93 -10.19 -19.69
N ASN A 32 -13.73 -10.53 -20.95
CA ASN A 32 -13.74 -11.92 -21.40
C ASN A 32 -12.56 -12.70 -20.84
N GLU A 33 -11.34 -12.16 -20.92
CA GLU A 33 -10.14 -12.81 -20.38
C GLU A 33 -10.26 -13.08 -18.88
N ILE A 34 -10.81 -12.11 -18.13
CA ILE A 34 -11.04 -12.31 -16.69
C ILE A 34 -12.13 -13.33 -16.43
N ALA A 35 -13.23 -13.30 -17.21
CA ALA A 35 -14.35 -14.24 -17.09
C ALA A 35 -13.89 -15.68 -17.38
N GLU A 36 -13.13 -15.91 -18.44
CA GLU A 36 -12.53 -17.22 -18.78
C GLU A 36 -11.59 -17.70 -17.67
N ARG A 37 -10.65 -16.84 -17.21
CA ARG A 37 -9.69 -17.19 -16.16
C ARG A 37 -10.38 -17.63 -14.87
N MET A 38 -11.50 -17.01 -14.54
CA MET A 38 -12.23 -17.27 -13.30
C MET A 38 -13.38 -18.27 -13.45
N GLY A 39 -13.68 -18.74 -14.68
CA GLY A 39 -14.77 -19.68 -14.93
C GLY A 39 -16.15 -19.11 -14.66
N VAL A 40 -16.38 -17.81 -14.92
CA VAL A 40 -17.63 -17.10 -14.62
C VAL A 40 -18.17 -16.36 -15.84
N SER A 41 -19.40 -15.82 -15.75
CA SER A 41 -19.95 -14.92 -16.78
C SER A 41 -19.38 -13.51 -16.66
N ARG A 42 -19.53 -12.69 -17.71
CA ARG A 42 -19.00 -11.31 -17.78
C ARG A 42 -19.69 -10.35 -16.81
N THR A 43 -20.96 -10.57 -16.48
CA THR A 43 -21.73 -9.62 -15.65
C THR A 43 -21.09 -9.37 -14.29
N PRO A 44 -20.80 -10.38 -13.44
CA PRO A 44 -20.18 -10.17 -12.16
C PRO A 44 -18.73 -9.61 -12.27
N VAL A 45 -18.01 -9.94 -13.36
CA VAL A 45 -16.69 -9.36 -13.66
C VAL A 45 -16.80 -7.86 -13.87
N ARG A 46 -17.75 -7.43 -14.69
CA ARG A 46 -17.99 -6.00 -14.97
C ARG A 46 -18.36 -5.22 -13.69
N GLU A 47 -19.19 -5.77 -12.84
CA GLU A 47 -19.53 -5.16 -11.54
C GLU A 47 -18.30 -4.97 -10.66
N ALA A 48 -17.46 -6.00 -10.57
CA ALA A 48 -16.20 -5.95 -9.83
C ALA A 48 -15.23 -4.89 -10.40
N LEU A 49 -15.09 -4.84 -11.73
CA LEU A 49 -14.22 -3.87 -12.40
C LEU A 49 -14.70 -2.42 -12.24
N PHE A 50 -16.01 -2.14 -12.30
CA PHE A 50 -16.53 -0.81 -12.01
C PHE A 50 -16.28 -0.39 -10.56
N ARG A 51 -16.27 -1.33 -9.62
CA ARG A 51 -15.90 -1.03 -8.25
C ARG A 51 -14.40 -0.68 -8.14
N LEU A 52 -13.52 -1.47 -8.76
CA LEU A 52 -12.08 -1.18 -8.82
C LEU A 52 -11.79 0.16 -9.50
N GLN A 53 -12.56 0.52 -10.52
CA GLN A 53 -12.46 1.83 -11.17
C GLN A 53 -12.82 2.97 -10.23
N ARG A 54 -13.90 2.85 -9.46
CA ARG A 54 -14.29 3.86 -8.46
C ARG A 54 -13.23 4.04 -7.38
N GLU A 55 -12.52 2.97 -7.04
CA GLU A 55 -11.40 2.98 -6.10
C GLU A 55 -10.06 3.38 -6.77
N ALA A 56 -10.08 3.74 -8.07
CA ALA A 56 -8.93 4.18 -8.86
C ALA A 56 -7.80 3.14 -9.02
N TYR A 57 -8.14 1.84 -9.01
CA TYR A 57 -7.18 0.76 -9.31
C TYR A 57 -7.09 0.44 -10.79
N VAL A 58 -8.17 0.64 -11.54
CA VAL A 58 -8.23 0.38 -12.98
C VAL A 58 -8.93 1.52 -13.71
N ASP A 59 -8.62 1.69 -14.99
CA ASP A 59 -9.26 2.62 -15.90
C ASP A 59 -9.94 1.87 -17.05
N VAL A 60 -11.06 2.41 -17.53
CA VAL A 60 -11.72 1.94 -18.76
C VAL A 60 -11.03 2.56 -19.96
N LEU A 61 -10.61 1.73 -20.90
CA LEU A 61 -10.09 2.18 -22.20
C LEU A 61 -11.19 2.09 -23.26
N TYR A 62 -11.51 3.22 -23.91
CA TYR A 62 -12.53 3.24 -24.94
C TYR A 62 -12.24 2.19 -26.03
N ARG A 63 -13.18 1.26 -26.24
CA ARG A 63 -13.07 0.13 -27.20
C ARG A 63 -11.89 -0.85 -26.98
N SER A 64 -11.11 -0.68 -25.89
CA SER A 64 -9.91 -1.48 -25.65
C SER A 64 -9.91 -2.22 -24.32
N GLY A 65 -11.05 -2.26 -23.60
CA GLY A 65 -11.20 -2.98 -22.37
C GLY A 65 -10.79 -2.15 -21.13
N TRP A 66 -9.98 -2.75 -20.28
CA TRP A 66 -9.57 -2.21 -18.98
C TRP A 66 -8.06 -2.14 -18.88
N GLN A 67 -7.56 -1.24 -18.06
CA GLN A 67 -6.14 -1.12 -17.76
C GLN A 67 -5.94 -0.96 -16.26
N VAL A 68 -4.99 -1.71 -15.68
CA VAL A 68 -4.49 -1.40 -14.34
C VAL A 68 -3.86 -0.02 -14.39
N LYS A 69 -4.24 0.85 -13.45
CA LYS A 69 -3.76 2.23 -13.45
C LYS A 69 -2.24 2.29 -13.45
N PRO A 70 -1.61 2.98 -14.40
CA PRO A 70 -0.17 3.14 -14.44
C PRO A 70 0.34 3.84 -13.18
N PHE A 71 1.58 3.56 -12.77
CA PHE A 71 2.20 4.29 -11.67
C PHE A 71 2.45 5.75 -12.06
N ASP A 72 1.93 6.62 -11.22
CA ASP A 72 2.25 8.05 -11.23
C ASP A 72 3.17 8.34 -10.02
N PHE A 73 4.49 8.36 -10.27
CA PHE A 73 5.48 8.63 -9.22
C PHE A 73 5.27 9.99 -8.56
N LYS A 74 4.93 11.02 -9.34
CA LYS A 74 4.68 12.35 -8.82
C LYS A 74 3.51 12.34 -7.85
N TYR A 75 2.42 11.67 -8.22
CA TYR A 75 1.25 11.53 -7.36
C TYR A 75 1.59 10.82 -6.05
N PHE A 76 2.36 9.74 -6.09
CA PHE A 76 2.77 9.04 -4.88
C PHE A 76 3.72 9.87 -4.00
N GLU A 77 4.63 10.64 -4.58
CA GLU A 77 5.47 11.57 -3.83
C GLU A 77 4.63 12.65 -3.13
N GLU A 78 3.64 13.21 -3.80
CA GLU A 78 2.69 14.16 -3.22
C GLU A 78 1.88 13.54 -2.06
N LEU A 79 1.48 12.27 -2.15
CA LEU A 79 0.82 11.55 -1.05
C LEU A 79 1.76 11.36 0.16
N TYR A 80 3.04 11.03 -0.06
CA TYR A 80 4.03 10.93 1.02
C TYR A 80 4.28 12.29 1.69
N ASP A 81 4.27 13.39 0.96
CA ASP A 81 4.40 14.73 1.52
C ASP A 81 3.22 15.06 2.45
N VAL A 82 1.98 14.80 2.00
CA VAL A 82 0.77 14.99 2.83
C VAL A 82 0.80 14.08 4.05
N ARG A 83 1.19 12.82 3.90
CA ARG A 83 1.37 11.86 4.99
C ARG A 83 2.31 12.41 6.07
N THR A 84 3.48 12.87 5.64
CA THR A 84 4.50 13.44 6.56
C THR A 84 3.96 14.63 7.33
N ILE A 85 3.22 15.53 6.69
CA ILE A 85 2.61 16.70 7.32
C ILE A 85 1.60 16.28 8.39
N LEU A 86 0.67 15.37 8.05
CA LEU A 86 -0.38 14.90 8.96
C LEU A 86 0.20 14.16 10.17
N GLU A 87 1.12 13.23 9.93
CA GLU A 87 1.72 12.42 10.99
C GLU A 87 2.62 13.26 11.92
N CYS A 88 3.42 14.18 11.38
CA CYS A 88 4.20 15.12 12.20
C CYS A 88 3.31 16.05 13.03
N ALA A 89 2.17 16.49 12.50
CA ALA A 89 1.20 17.28 13.27
C ALA A 89 0.53 16.44 14.37
N ALA A 90 0.22 15.17 14.10
CA ALA A 90 -0.31 14.24 15.11
C ALA A 90 0.68 14.00 16.24
N VAL A 91 1.93 13.71 15.91
CA VAL A 91 3.02 13.50 16.89
C VAL A 91 3.24 14.74 17.76
N ARG A 92 3.24 15.94 17.17
CA ARG A 92 3.30 17.18 17.95
C ARG A 92 2.17 17.26 18.97
N LYS A 93 0.92 17.05 18.54
CA LYS A 93 -0.26 17.08 19.43
C LYS A 93 -0.16 16.06 20.56
N LEU A 94 0.35 14.85 20.27
CA LEU A 94 0.57 13.83 21.30
C LEU A 94 1.62 14.24 22.32
N CYS A 95 2.73 14.83 21.87
CA CYS A 95 3.77 15.31 22.77
C CYS A 95 3.35 16.54 23.61
N GLU A 96 2.50 17.41 23.07
CA GLU A 96 2.00 18.62 23.74
C GLU A 96 0.77 18.34 24.64
N HIS A 97 0.22 17.12 24.60
CA HIS A 97 -0.93 16.75 25.41
C HIS A 97 -0.53 16.51 26.88
N ASP A 98 -1.14 17.22 27.83
CA ASP A 98 -0.78 17.13 29.25
C ASP A 98 -1.29 15.86 29.96
N GLY A 99 -2.20 15.10 29.33
CA GLY A 99 -2.79 13.88 29.88
C GLY A 99 -1.96 12.62 29.64
N GLU A 100 -2.48 11.49 30.12
CA GLU A 100 -1.90 10.17 29.86
C GLU A 100 -2.00 9.80 28.38
N LEU A 101 -1.02 9.06 27.91
CA LEU A 101 -0.94 8.56 26.53
C LEU A 101 -1.39 7.09 26.42
N SER A 102 -2.32 6.66 27.26
CA SER A 102 -2.85 5.27 27.29
C SER A 102 -3.38 4.79 25.95
N LYS A 103 -3.77 5.69 25.05
CA LYS A 103 -4.14 5.36 23.66
C LYS A 103 -2.98 4.78 22.84
N LEU A 104 -1.74 4.90 23.31
CA LEU A 104 -0.55 4.35 22.67
C LEU A 104 -0.10 3.01 23.28
N ASP A 105 -0.73 2.51 24.34
CA ASP A 105 -0.31 1.29 25.06
C ASP A 105 -0.29 0.07 24.14
N ASP A 106 -1.27 -0.05 23.25
CA ASP A 106 -1.29 -1.12 22.23
C ASP A 106 -0.07 -1.04 21.31
N LEU A 107 0.31 0.17 20.87
CA LEU A 107 1.47 0.37 20.00
C LEU A 107 2.78 0.06 20.74
N VAL A 108 2.88 0.49 21.99
CA VAL A 108 4.04 0.20 22.84
C VAL A 108 4.18 -1.31 23.04
N SER A 109 3.09 -2.01 23.37
CA SER A 109 3.10 -3.46 23.56
C SER A 109 3.46 -4.23 22.30
N GLN A 110 3.16 -3.70 21.13
CA GLN A 110 3.39 -4.33 19.83
C GLN A 110 4.80 -4.07 19.28
N TRP A 111 5.33 -2.86 19.47
CA TRP A 111 6.56 -2.41 18.82
C TRP A 111 7.77 -2.34 19.75
N CYS A 112 7.55 -2.16 21.06
CA CYS A 112 8.63 -2.12 22.07
C CYS A 112 8.90 -3.50 22.67
N VAL A 113 9.10 -4.49 21.82
CA VAL A 113 9.34 -5.89 22.21
C VAL A 113 10.80 -6.28 21.99
N PRO A 114 11.35 -7.22 22.82
CA PRO A 114 12.65 -7.80 22.57
C PRO A 114 12.74 -8.47 21.19
N ARG A 115 13.95 -8.55 20.64
CA ARG A 115 14.18 -9.06 19.29
C ARG A 115 13.61 -10.46 19.07
N GLU A 116 13.68 -11.31 20.08
CA GLU A 116 13.22 -12.71 20.07
C GLU A 116 11.68 -12.82 19.97
N GLN A 117 10.97 -11.75 20.22
CA GLN A 117 9.50 -11.68 20.13
C GLN A 117 9.00 -10.96 18.88
N ARG A 118 9.91 -10.44 18.04
CA ARG A 118 9.55 -9.76 16.81
C ARG A 118 9.09 -10.76 15.76
N LEU A 119 8.08 -10.39 15.02
CA LEU A 119 7.63 -11.13 13.84
C LEU A 119 8.59 -10.86 12.67
N ASP A 120 8.85 -11.88 11.86
CA ASP A 120 9.69 -11.82 10.66
C ASP A 120 8.89 -11.96 9.35
N ASP A 121 7.58 -12.18 9.45
CA ASP A 121 6.65 -12.25 8.31
C ASP A 121 6.41 -10.86 7.74
N GLY A 122 7.05 -10.56 6.61
CA GLY A 122 6.97 -9.25 5.94
C GLY A 122 5.54 -8.76 5.68
N PRO A 123 4.65 -9.54 5.05
CA PRO A 123 3.25 -9.20 4.87
C PRO A 123 2.51 -8.86 6.16
N VAL A 124 2.72 -9.62 7.24
CA VAL A 124 2.11 -9.37 8.55
C VAL A 124 2.64 -8.06 9.13
N VAL A 125 3.98 -7.86 9.12
CA VAL A 125 4.61 -6.64 9.65
C VAL A 125 4.22 -5.42 8.83
N SER A 126 4.05 -5.54 7.50
CA SER A 126 3.51 -4.46 6.66
C SER A 126 2.11 -4.00 7.11
N GLY A 127 1.22 -4.95 7.44
CA GLY A 127 -0.10 -4.61 7.98
C GLY A 127 -0.05 -4.01 9.39
N MET A 128 0.93 -4.39 10.19
CA MET A 128 1.18 -3.79 11.52
C MET A 128 1.72 -2.36 11.39
N ASP A 129 2.65 -2.13 10.48
CA ASP A 129 3.23 -0.83 10.16
C ASP A 129 2.14 0.16 9.70
N GLU A 130 1.24 -0.26 8.82
CA GLU A 130 0.11 0.55 8.40
C GLU A 130 -0.77 0.97 9.59
N ARG A 131 -1.12 0.00 10.46
CA ARG A 131 -1.90 0.27 11.67
C ARG A 131 -1.17 1.14 12.69
N PHE A 132 0.16 1.06 12.77
CA PHE A 132 0.94 1.95 13.63
C PHE A 132 0.69 3.41 13.28
N HIS A 133 0.82 3.77 12.01
CA HIS A 133 0.64 5.15 11.54
C HIS A 133 -0.81 5.62 11.70
N GLU A 134 -1.79 4.78 11.38
CA GLU A 134 -3.21 5.10 11.56
C GLU A 134 -3.53 5.38 13.05
N LYS A 135 -3.15 4.47 13.95
CA LYS A 135 -3.38 4.62 15.39
C LYS A 135 -2.67 5.83 15.97
N LEU A 136 -1.48 6.17 15.48
CA LEU A 136 -0.74 7.35 15.91
C LEU A 136 -1.53 8.64 15.61
N VAL A 137 -2.09 8.73 14.41
CA VAL A 137 -2.91 9.87 14.00
C VAL A 137 -4.26 9.88 14.72
N GLU A 138 -4.91 8.74 14.92
CA GLU A 138 -6.16 8.61 15.69
C GLU A 138 -5.97 9.04 17.15
N ALA A 139 -4.87 8.63 17.78
CA ALA A 139 -4.56 8.97 19.17
C ALA A 139 -4.43 10.49 19.40
N ALA A 140 -4.04 11.24 18.38
CA ALA A 140 -3.97 12.71 18.43
C ALA A 140 -5.34 13.40 18.57
N GLY A 141 -6.46 12.64 18.46
CA GLY A 141 -7.81 13.09 18.79
C GLY A 141 -8.45 14.06 17.79
N ASN A 142 -7.99 14.08 16.54
CA ASN A 142 -8.63 14.83 15.45
C ASN A 142 -9.22 13.84 14.44
N SER A 143 -10.54 13.63 14.50
CA SER A 143 -11.24 12.64 13.68
C SER A 143 -11.15 12.92 12.17
N GLU A 144 -11.15 14.20 11.75
CA GLU A 144 -10.98 14.53 10.34
C GLU A 144 -9.56 14.27 9.84
N MET A 145 -8.56 14.56 10.67
CA MET A 145 -7.16 14.22 10.33
C MET A 145 -6.98 12.70 10.21
N ALA A 146 -7.59 11.92 11.10
CA ALA A 146 -7.59 10.45 11.03
C ALA A 146 -8.29 9.95 9.77
N ARG A 147 -9.45 10.50 9.40
CA ARG A 147 -10.17 10.13 8.18
C ARG A 147 -9.35 10.42 6.91
N ILE A 148 -8.76 11.61 6.82
CA ILE A 148 -7.92 11.98 5.67
C ILE A 148 -6.67 11.09 5.59
N HIS A 149 -6.05 10.79 6.72
CA HIS A 149 -4.89 9.91 6.79
C HIS A 149 -5.25 8.47 6.38
N HIS A 150 -6.40 7.96 6.79
CA HIS A 150 -6.90 6.66 6.38
C HIS A 150 -7.10 6.58 4.85
N ASP A 151 -7.79 7.57 4.25
CA ASP A 151 -7.99 7.65 2.80
C ASP A 151 -6.64 7.68 2.04
N LEU A 152 -5.65 8.36 2.58
CA LEU A 152 -4.30 8.44 2.03
C LEU A 152 -3.58 7.09 2.17
N THR A 153 -3.70 6.42 3.30
CA THR A 153 -3.13 5.09 3.57
C THR A 153 -3.67 4.06 2.58
N GLU A 154 -4.98 4.05 2.32
CA GLU A 154 -5.59 3.18 1.30
C GLU A 154 -4.96 3.37 -0.09
N ARG A 155 -4.69 4.61 -0.48
CA ARG A 155 -4.06 4.93 -1.78
C ARG A 155 -2.59 4.52 -1.85
N LEU A 156 -1.86 4.60 -0.72
CA LEU A 156 -0.46 4.21 -0.63
C LEU A 156 -0.27 2.70 -0.44
N ARG A 157 -1.31 1.96 -0.01
CA ARG A 157 -1.21 0.54 0.36
C ARG A 157 -0.57 -0.33 -0.72
N ILE A 158 -0.93 -0.10 -1.99
CA ILE A 158 -0.41 -0.89 -3.10
C ILE A 158 1.11 -0.84 -3.20
N ILE A 159 1.72 0.32 -2.96
CA ILE A 159 3.18 0.49 -3.09
C ILE A 159 3.91 0.19 -1.78
N ARG A 160 3.31 0.46 -0.60
CA ARG A 160 3.94 0.22 0.70
C ARG A 160 4.21 -1.26 0.98
N ARG A 161 3.42 -2.15 0.42
CA ARG A 161 3.68 -3.61 0.51
C ARG A 161 5.04 -4.00 -0.05
N LEU A 162 5.58 -3.25 -1.00
CA LEU A 162 6.88 -3.50 -1.58
C LEU A 162 8.03 -3.28 -0.59
N ASP A 163 7.88 -2.37 0.36
CA ASP A 163 8.90 -2.04 1.35
C ASP A 163 9.27 -3.26 2.22
N PHE A 164 8.30 -4.12 2.53
CA PHE A 164 8.46 -5.28 3.40
C PHE A 164 8.86 -6.59 2.69
N THR A 165 9.31 -6.52 1.46
CA THR A 165 9.80 -7.70 0.72
C THR A 165 11.19 -8.15 1.16
N LYS A 166 11.92 -7.33 1.94
CA LYS A 166 13.29 -7.60 2.40
C LYS A 166 13.34 -7.76 3.91
N PRO A 167 13.88 -8.88 4.46
CA PRO A 167 13.99 -9.11 5.91
C PRO A 167 14.67 -7.98 6.71
N PRO A 168 15.76 -7.34 6.23
CA PRO A 168 16.39 -6.24 6.97
C PRO A 168 15.45 -5.05 7.24
N ARG A 169 14.43 -4.84 6.39
CA ARG A 169 13.45 -3.77 6.58
C ARG A 169 12.54 -4.02 7.77
N VAL A 170 12.17 -5.28 8.00
CA VAL A 170 11.34 -5.69 9.14
C VAL A 170 12.00 -5.30 10.47
N ASP A 171 13.27 -5.69 10.67
CA ASP A 171 14.03 -5.36 11.88
C ASP A 171 14.22 -3.83 12.05
N ALA A 172 14.51 -3.13 10.97
CA ALA A 172 14.66 -1.67 10.97
C ALA A 172 13.37 -0.97 11.42
N THR A 173 12.21 -1.41 10.90
CA THR A 173 10.89 -0.86 11.25
C THR A 173 10.60 -0.97 12.74
N TYR A 174 10.90 -2.11 13.38
CA TYR A 174 10.72 -2.24 14.82
C TYR A 174 11.55 -1.21 15.60
N ASN A 175 12.83 -1.04 15.23
CA ASN A 175 13.71 -0.08 15.92
C ASN A 175 13.26 1.36 15.70
N GLU A 176 12.83 1.70 14.49
CA GLU A 176 12.35 3.03 14.12
C GLU A 176 11.05 3.38 14.87
N HIS A 177 10.06 2.46 14.90
CA HIS A 177 8.81 2.66 15.62
C HIS A 177 9.01 2.76 17.13
N GLN A 178 9.86 1.90 17.70
CA GLN A 178 10.21 1.99 19.12
C GLN A 178 10.80 3.37 19.44
N ALA A 179 11.77 3.85 18.65
CA ALA A 179 12.40 5.15 18.87
C ALA A 179 11.41 6.32 18.78
N VAL A 180 10.45 6.26 17.84
CA VAL A 180 9.37 7.26 17.72
C VAL A 180 8.48 7.25 18.96
N LEU A 181 8.03 6.07 19.40
CA LEU A 181 7.18 5.93 20.60
C LEU A 181 7.89 6.43 21.85
N GLU A 182 9.15 6.06 22.06
CA GLU A 182 9.95 6.52 23.19
C GLU A 182 10.06 8.05 23.20
N ALA A 183 10.30 8.67 22.05
CA ALA A 183 10.36 10.12 21.95
C ALA A 183 9.01 10.79 22.30
N ILE A 184 7.88 10.21 21.86
CA ILE A 184 6.53 10.70 22.17
C ILE A 184 6.25 10.57 23.68
N LEU A 185 6.52 9.39 24.26
CA LEU A 185 6.28 9.13 25.69
C LEU A 185 7.09 10.07 26.59
N HIS A 186 8.30 10.46 26.14
CA HIS A 186 9.13 11.45 26.84
C HIS A 186 8.84 12.91 26.45
N ARG A 187 7.77 13.16 25.69
CA ARG A 187 7.34 14.52 25.27
C ARG A 187 8.40 15.29 24.45
N ARG A 188 9.26 14.59 23.72
CA ARG A 188 10.34 15.17 22.93
C ARG A 188 9.88 15.47 21.51
N VAL A 189 9.13 16.57 21.33
CA VAL A 189 8.43 16.93 20.08
C VAL A 189 9.36 16.87 18.87
N GLU A 190 10.46 17.63 18.91
CA GLU A 190 11.38 17.75 17.76
C GLU A 190 12.03 16.42 17.42
N GLN A 191 12.45 15.66 18.45
CA GLN A 191 13.05 14.36 18.25
C GLN A 191 12.06 13.36 17.62
N ALA A 192 10.83 13.31 18.12
CA ALA A 192 9.79 12.44 17.61
C ALA A 192 9.45 12.76 16.14
N GLN A 193 9.35 14.05 15.79
CA GLN A 193 9.10 14.47 14.40
C GLN A 193 10.27 14.16 13.47
N ILE A 194 11.52 14.33 13.91
CA ILE A 194 12.72 13.99 13.12
C ILE A 194 12.75 12.48 12.84
N LEU A 195 12.56 11.64 13.87
CA LEU A 195 12.57 10.19 13.74
C LEU A 195 11.45 9.69 12.83
N LEU A 196 10.23 10.20 13.01
CA LEU A 196 9.10 9.83 12.17
C LEU A 196 9.30 10.25 10.71
N ARG A 197 9.79 11.45 10.48
CA ARG A 197 10.09 11.94 9.12
C ARG A 197 11.16 11.07 8.45
N ALA A 198 12.23 10.72 9.15
CA ALA A 198 13.28 9.86 8.64
C ALA A 198 12.75 8.47 8.27
N HIS A 199 11.89 7.89 9.12
CA HIS A 199 11.22 6.61 8.87
C HIS A 199 10.35 6.66 7.59
N ILE A 200 9.51 7.68 7.44
CA ILE A 200 8.63 7.84 6.27
C ILE A 200 9.47 8.05 5.00
N GLU A 201 10.54 8.83 5.08
CA GLU A 201 11.43 9.10 3.95
C GLU A 201 12.18 7.85 3.50
N GLU A 202 12.65 7.02 4.43
CA GLU A 202 13.30 5.75 4.10
C GLU A 202 12.33 4.80 3.38
N SER A 203 11.08 4.67 3.89
CA SER A 203 10.03 3.90 3.23
C SER A 203 9.76 4.44 1.81
N ARG A 204 9.63 5.76 1.64
CA ARG A 204 9.45 6.39 0.33
C ARG A 204 10.56 6.03 -0.65
N ASN A 205 11.82 6.09 -0.21
CA ASN A 205 12.97 5.81 -1.03
C ASN A 205 13.07 4.34 -1.44
N GLU A 206 12.82 3.41 -0.52
CA GLU A 206 12.82 1.97 -0.82
C GLU A 206 11.70 1.60 -1.80
N VAL A 207 10.50 2.08 -1.57
CA VAL A 207 9.37 1.86 -2.48
C VAL A 207 9.67 2.39 -3.88
N ARG A 208 10.27 3.58 -4.00
CA ARG A 208 10.67 4.18 -5.28
C ARG A 208 11.66 3.29 -6.03
N LYS A 209 12.72 2.80 -5.35
CA LYS A 209 13.73 1.91 -5.95
C LYS A 209 13.11 0.63 -6.48
N ILE A 210 12.27 -0.03 -5.67
CA ILE A 210 11.64 -1.30 -6.02
C ILE A 210 10.66 -1.11 -7.19
N THR A 211 9.84 -0.06 -7.15
CA THR A 211 8.85 0.22 -8.20
C THR A 211 9.53 0.49 -9.55
N VAL A 212 10.61 1.27 -9.58
CA VAL A 212 11.38 1.52 -10.81
C VAL A 212 11.94 0.21 -11.37
N HIS A 213 12.49 -0.66 -10.52
CA HIS A 213 13.01 -1.96 -10.94
C HIS A 213 11.91 -2.85 -11.52
N MET A 214 10.76 -2.96 -10.86
CA MET A 214 9.62 -3.76 -11.33
C MET A 214 9.06 -3.27 -12.67
N LEU A 215 8.94 -1.95 -12.87
CA LEU A 215 8.49 -1.38 -14.14
C LEU A 215 9.48 -1.67 -15.28
N HIS A 216 10.77 -1.63 -14.98
CA HIS A 216 11.80 -1.99 -15.94
C HIS A 216 11.71 -3.46 -16.35
N GLU A 217 11.54 -4.40 -15.40
CA GLU A 217 11.35 -5.82 -15.68
C GLU A 217 10.07 -6.10 -16.49
N ALA A 218 8.95 -5.44 -16.13
CA ALA A 218 7.69 -5.57 -16.85
C ALA A 218 7.82 -5.09 -18.30
N SER A 219 8.50 -3.96 -18.52
CA SER A 219 8.78 -3.45 -19.89
C SER A 219 9.64 -4.41 -20.70
N ALA A 220 10.64 -5.04 -20.09
CA ALA A 220 11.48 -6.04 -20.76
C ALA A 220 10.69 -7.29 -21.17
N ARG A 221 9.76 -7.78 -20.33
CA ARG A 221 8.86 -8.90 -20.64
C ARG A 221 7.89 -8.57 -21.79
N SER A 222 7.31 -7.37 -21.81
CA SER A 222 6.46 -6.91 -22.92
C SER A 222 7.22 -6.87 -24.24
N CYS A 223 8.46 -6.42 -24.23
CA CYS A 223 9.30 -6.37 -25.44
C CYS A 223 9.57 -7.76 -26.01
N LEU A 224 9.78 -8.77 -25.15
CA LEU A 224 9.99 -10.16 -25.57
C LEU A 224 8.74 -10.79 -26.20
N LEU A 225 7.54 -10.41 -25.77
CA LEU A 225 6.28 -10.89 -26.35
C LEU A 225 6.01 -10.31 -27.75
N TYR A 226 6.47 -9.09 -28.02
CA TYR A 226 6.37 -8.47 -29.35
C TYR A 226 7.42 -8.94 -30.37
N THR A 227 8.48 -9.63 -29.93
CA THR A 227 9.52 -10.20 -30.82
C THR A 227 9.26 -11.65 -31.24
N SER A 228 8.20 -12.28 -30.74
CA SER A 228 7.76 -13.58 -31.24
C SER A 228 7.03 -13.37 -32.57
N PRO A 229 7.45 -14.04 -33.68
CA PRO A 229 6.77 -13.91 -34.95
C PRO A 229 5.31 -14.36 -34.83
N SER A 230 4.40 -13.54 -35.37
CA SER A 230 2.99 -13.88 -35.44
C SER A 230 2.82 -15.23 -36.18
N PRO A 231 1.89 -16.10 -35.73
CA PRO A 231 1.59 -17.34 -36.48
C PRO A 231 1.13 -17.12 -37.91
N ARG A 232 0.92 -15.86 -38.34
CA ARG A 232 0.59 -15.47 -39.72
C ARG A 232 1.81 -15.26 -40.62
N ASP A 233 3.01 -15.19 -40.05
CA ASP A 233 4.27 -14.97 -40.80
C ASP A 233 5.01 -16.27 -41.09
N ILE A 234 4.43 -17.44 -40.75
CA ILE A 234 4.97 -18.78 -41.07
C ILE A 234 4.02 -19.44 -42.07
N GLY A 235 3.85 -18.80 -43.19
CA GLY A 235 3.03 -19.34 -44.27
C GLY A 235 3.54 -18.92 -45.62
N GLU A 236 4.58 -19.61 -46.10
CA GLU A 236 4.81 -20.03 -47.51
C GLU A 236 5.74 -21.23 -47.51
#